data_8e2d24b3b166c79aa5d84104f9dc9ea1
#
_entry.id   8e2d24b3b166c79aa5d84104f9dc9ea1
#
_cell.length_a   1.000
_cell.length_b   1.000
_cell.length_c   1.000
_cell.angle_alpha   90.00
_cell.angle_beta   90.00
_cell.angle_gamma   90.00
#
_symmetry.space_group_name_H-M   'P 1'
#
loop_
_entity.id
_entity.type
_entity.pdbx_description
1 polymer ?
#
loop_
_entity_poly.entity_id
_entity_poly.type
_entity_poly.pdbx_seq_one_letter_code
_entity_poly.pdbx_strand_id
1 'polypeptide(L)'
;MRFNSNIAVITGANQGIGQGVAEKLASEGAHVICLDVKDCKETLHRITSTGGSAETAVMDVTQLSEWKQQVSRILNTHGHIDILANIAGVVAQTADTAVDLEEAEWDRVIGIDLKGVWFGMKTVIPSMIEKRYGRILNIASLAALRGLPNLFSYSAAKGGVTAITRQAATEYASCGITINSIAPGTIDTPILAGITDEMRAEFSAAHAIARLGTPRDVAHMAAYLTSPEAEFITGQTFPCDGGWSTK
;
A
#
# COMPACT_ATOMS: atom_id res chain seq x y z
N MET A 1 1.19 -23.33 3.27
CA MET A 1 0.90 -21.98 2.74
C MET A 1 1.95 -21.00 3.31
N ARG A 2 2.33 -19.97 2.55
CA ARG A 2 3.43 -19.04 2.89
C ARG A 2 3.18 -18.22 4.16
N PHE A 3 1.91 -17.88 4.43
CA PHE A 3 1.49 -16.96 5.51
C PHE A 3 0.64 -17.64 6.59
N ASN A 4 0.79 -18.94 6.81
CA ASN A 4 0.03 -19.62 7.86
C ASN A 4 0.23 -18.92 9.21
N SER A 5 -0.88 -18.63 9.89
CA SER A 5 -0.92 -17.95 11.19
C SER A 5 -0.45 -16.48 11.19
N ASN A 6 -0.15 -15.88 10.03
CA ASN A 6 0.17 -14.47 9.96
C ASN A 6 -1.09 -13.61 10.02
N ILE A 7 -1.01 -12.50 10.77
CA ILE A 7 -2.01 -11.44 10.80
C ILE A 7 -1.52 -10.30 9.91
N ALA A 8 -2.26 -10.01 8.84
CA ALA A 8 -1.92 -9.00 7.85
C ALA A 8 -2.92 -7.82 7.88
N VAL A 9 -2.45 -6.63 8.18
CA VAL A 9 -3.24 -5.40 8.18
C VAL A 9 -3.02 -4.68 6.85
N ILE A 10 -4.11 -4.39 6.13
CA ILE A 10 -4.07 -3.79 4.79
C ILE A 10 -4.97 -2.56 4.75
N THR A 11 -4.41 -1.40 4.44
CA THR A 11 -5.18 -0.17 4.22
C THR A 11 -5.55 0.02 2.75
N GLY A 12 -6.64 0.74 2.47
CA GLY A 12 -7.14 0.89 1.10
C GLY A 12 -7.67 -0.42 0.52
N ALA A 13 -8.16 -1.32 1.38
CA ALA A 13 -8.50 -2.70 1.03
C ALA A 13 -9.87 -2.85 0.35
N ASN A 14 -10.66 -1.78 0.23
CA ASN A 14 -11.99 -1.85 -0.39
C ASN A 14 -11.93 -2.19 -1.89
N GLN A 15 -10.88 -1.76 -2.60
CA GLN A 15 -10.79 -1.90 -4.06
C GLN A 15 -9.34 -1.88 -4.57
N GLY A 16 -9.14 -2.13 -5.87
CA GLY A 16 -7.89 -1.91 -6.57
C GLY A 16 -6.72 -2.71 -6.00
N ILE A 17 -5.56 -2.07 -5.82
CA ILE A 17 -4.33 -2.72 -5.35
C ILE A 17 -4.54 -3.32 -3.95
N GLY A 18 -5.19 -2.59 -3.03
CA GLY A 18 -5.43 -3.06 -1.66
C GLY A 18 -6.28 -4.32 -1.62
N GLN A 19 -7.36 -4.37 -2.40
CA GLN A 19 -8.18 -5.57 -2.56
C GLN A 19 -7.36 -6.73 -3.12
N GLY A 20 -6.58 -6.51 -4.21
CA GLY A 20 -5.77 -7.56 -4.81
C GLY A 20 -4.69 -8.11 -3.87
N VAL A 21 -4.07 -7.25 -3.04
CA VAL A 21 -3.10 -7.68 -2.03
C VAL A 21 -3.79 -8.47 -0.91
N ALA A 22 -4.97 -8.03 -0.46
CA ALA A 22 -5.76 -8.72 0.55
C ALA A 22 -6.14 -10.14 0.10
N GLU A 23 -6.71 -10.27 -1.11
CA GLU A 23 -7.04 -11.57 -1.71
C GLU A 23 -5.80 -12.47 -1.83
N LYS A 24 -4.67 -11.91 -2.28
CA LYS A 24 -3.44 -12.68 -2.48
C LYS A 24 -2.87 -13.21 -1.16
N LEU A 25 -2.74 -12.38 -0.14
CA LEU A 25 -2.21 -12.82 1.16
C LEU A 25 -3.15 -13.84 1.82
N ALA A 26 -4.46 -13.63 1.76
CA ALA A 26 -5.45 -14.58 2.26
C ALA A 26 -5.38 -15.93 1.54
N SER A 27 -5.23 -15.94 0.21
CA SER A 27 -5.09 -17.17 -0.58
C SER A 27 -3.82 -17.98 -0.24
N GLU A 28 -2.83 -17.33 0.36
CA GLU A 28 -1.59 -17.95 0.83
C GLU A 28 -1.57 -18.21 2.35
N GLY A 29 -2.72 -18.03 3.03
CA GLY A 29 -2.94 -18.48 4.40
C GLY A 29 -2.89 -17.40 5.48
N ALA A 30 -2.74 -16.11 5.14
CA ALA A 30 -2.85 -15.03 6.11
C ALA A 30 -4.30 -14.85 6.58
N HIS A 31 -4.47 -14.45 7.84
CA HIS A 31 -5.71 -13.79 8.27
C HIS A 31 -5.58 -12.29 7.99
N VAL A 32 -6.49 -11.76 7.18
CA VAL A 32 -6.36 -10.40 6.64
C VAL A 32 -7.34 -9.44 7.32
N ILE A 33 -6.82 -8.33 7.83
CA ILE A 33 -7.60 -7.23 8.38
C ILE A 33 -7.70 -6.15 7.30
N CYS A 34 -8.85 -6.04 6.66
CA CYS A 34 -9.13 -5.07 5.59
C CYS A 34 -9.59 -3.74 6.21
N LEU A 35 -8.78 -2.70 6.08
CA LEU A 35 -9.08 -1.35 6.57
C LEU A 35 -9.27 -0.39 5.39
N ASP A 36 -10.35 0.40 5.42
CA ASP A 36 -10.63 1.44 4.43
C ASP A 36 -11.60 2.46 5.02
N VAL A 37 -11.71 3.66 4.46
CA VAL A 37 -12.77 4.63 4.80
C VAL A 37 -14.16 4.17 4.33
N LYS A 38 -14.20 3.19 3.42
CA LYS A 38 -15.40 2.52 2.93
C LYS A 38 -15.44 1.09 3.44
N ASP A 39 -16.65 0.53 3.50
CA ASP A 39 -16.86 -0.86 3.90
C ASP A 39 -16.24 -1.83 2.88
N CYS A 40 -15.38 -2.73 3.33
CA CYS A 40 -14.68 -3.72 2.49
C CYS A 40 -15.48 -5.02 2.26
N LYS A 41 -16.81 -4.97 2.27
CA LYS A 41 -17.69 -6.15 2.14
C LYS A 41 -17.39 -7.01 0.92
N GLU A 42 -17.15 -6.37 -0.23
CA GLU A 42 -16.85 -7.11 -1.47
C GLU A 42 -15.51 -7.85 -1.35
N THR A 43 -14.48 -7.21 -0.80
CA THR A 43 -13.18 -7.84 -0.54
C THR A 43 -13.31 -9.00 0.44
N LEU A 44 -14.06 -8.82 1.52
CA LEU A 44 -14.35 -9.88 2.49
C LEU A 44 -15.03 -11.07 1.80
N HIS A 45 -16.08 -10.80 1.00
CA HIS A 45 -16.80 -11.85 0.27
C HIS A 45 -15.88 -12.63 -0.68
N ARG A 46 -15.04 -11.95 -1.46
CA ARG A 46 -14.08 -12.60 -2.38
C ARG A 46 -13.09 -13.50 -1.64
N ILE A 47 -12.58 -13.05 -0.51
CA ILE A 47 -11.65 -13.84 0.31
C ILE A 47 -12.36 -15.07 0.89
N THR A 48 -13.51 -14.88 1.53
CA THR A 48 -14.20 -15.96 2.23
C THR A 48 -14.81 -16.99 1.28
N SER A 49 -15.28 -16.56 0.10
CA SER A 49 -15.82 -17.47 -0.93
C SER A 49 -14.78 -18.43 -1.50
N THR A 50 -13.48 -18.10 -1.38
CA THR A 50 -12.37 -18.98 -1.79
C THR A 50 -11.73 -19.72 -0.62
N GLY A 51 -12.35 -19.68 0.57
CA GLY A 51 -11.86 -20.37 1.78
C GLY A 51 -10.77 -19.60 2.54
N GLY A 52 -10.48 -18.35 2.18
CA GLY A 52 -9.56 -17.48 2.91
C GLY A 52 -10.19 -16.93 4.19
N SER A 53 -9.36 -16.31 5.04
CA SER A 53 -9.77 -15.72 6.32
C SER A 53 -9.53 -14.22 6.34
N ALA A 54 -10.57 -13.45 6.63
CA ALA A 54 -10.46 -11.99 6.73
C ALA A 54 -11.52 -11.40 7.67
N GLU A 55 -11.26 -10.17 8.13
CA GLU A 55 -12.23 -9.29 8.76
C GLU A 55 -12.08 -7.87 8.23
N THR A 56 -13.08 -7.02 8.44
CA THR A 56 -13.10 -5.65 7.94
C THR A 56 -13.34 -4.65 9.06
N ALA A 57 -12.79 -3.44 8.91
CA ALA A 57 -13.18 -2.29 9.72
C ALA A 57 -13.08 -1.00 8.89
N VAL A 58 -13.98 -0.06 9.17
CA VAL A 58 -13.90 1.28 8.61
C VAL A 58 -12.88 2.08 9.41
N MET A 59 -11.95 2.74 8.70
CA MET A 59 -10.89 3.56 9.32
C MET A 59 -10.38 4.61 8.34
N ASP A 60 -10.24 5.84 8.81
CA ASP A 60 -9.53 6.91 8.11
C ASP A 60 -8.05 6.90 8.50
N VAL A 61 -7.17 6.64 7.54
CA VAL A 61 -5.71 6.59 7.76
C VAL A 61 -5.12 7.93 8.21
N THR A 62 -5.82 9.05 8.03
CA THR A 62 -5.39 10.38 8.49
C THR A 62 -5.62 10.59 9.99
N GLN A 63 -6.37 9.70 10.66
CA GLN A 63 -6.73 9.81 12.07
C GLN A 63 -5.88 8.88 12.93
N LEU A 64 -4.90 9.43 13.63
CA LEU A 64 -4.03 8.64 14.53
C LEU A 64 -4.81 7.92 15.65
N SER A 65 -5.91 8.51 16.11
CA SER A 65 -6.80 7.89 17.10
C SER A 65 -7.43 6.60 16.61
N GLU A 66 -7.88 6.59 15.34
CA GLU A 66 -8.47 5.40 14.72
C GLU A 66 -7.43 4.29 14.51
N TRP A 67 -6.21 4.65 14.08
CA TRP A 67 -5.10 3.72 14.03
C TRP A 67 -4.84 3.04 15.37
N LYS A 68 -4.73 3.83 16.45
CA LYS A 68 -4.51 3.30 17.82
C LYS A 68 -5.64 2.36 18.24
N GLN A 69 -6.89 2.72 17.95
CA GLN A 69 -8.07 1.91 18.26
C GLN A 69 -8.02 0.57 17.51
N GLN A 70 -7.80 0.58 16.19
CA GLN A 70 -7.76 -0.64 15.39
C GLN A 70 -6.58 -1.54 15.77
N VAL A 71 -5.38 -0.99 15.94
CA VAL A 71 -4.20 -1.78 16.36
C VAL A 71 -4.45 -2.42 17.74
N SER A 72 -4.99 -1.66 18.71
CA SER A 72 -5.35 -2.22 20.02
C SER A 72 -6.38 -3.34 19.92
N ARG A 73 -7.42 -3.18 19.10
CA ARG A 73 -8.42 -4.22 18.84
C ARG A 73 -7.78 -5.49 18.25
N ILE A 74 -6.93 -5.33 17.23
CA ILE A 74 -6.27 -6.44 16.56
C ILE A 74 -5.35 -7.19 17.53
N LEU A 75 -4.54 -6.47 18.29
CA LEU A 75 -3.64 -7.08 19.28
C LEU A 75 -4.41 -7.81 20.40
N ASN A 76 -5.54 -7.26 20.87
CA ASN A 76 -6.38 -7.92 21.87
C ASN A 76 -7.05 -9.20 21.32
N THR A 77 -7.38 -9.25 20.03
CA THR A 77 -8.08 -10.39 19.41
C THR A 77 -7.12 -11.46 18.94
N HIS A 78 -5.99 -11.06 18.30
CA HIS A 78 -5.08 -11.98 17.62
C HIS A 78 -3.71 -12.10 18.30
N GLY A 79 -3.40 -11.24 19.25
CA GLY A 79 -2.14 -11.23 20.00
C GLY A 79 -0.95 -10.59 19.29
N HIS A 80 -0.99 -10.42 17.96
CA HIS A 80 0.13 -9.89 17.17
C HIS A 80 -0.31 -9.33 15.83
N ILE A 81 0.61 -8.59 15.17
CA ILE A 81 0.53 -8.16 13.78
C ILE A 81 1.85 -8.51 13.11
N ASP A 82 1.80 -9.26 12.03
CA ASP A 82 2.99 -9.72 11.29
C ASP A 82 3.29 -8.87 10.07
N ILE A 83 2.23 -8.44 9.38
CA ILE A 83 2.32 -7.73 8.11
C ILE A 83 1.50 -6.45 8.21
N LEU A 84 2.09 -5.33 7.78
CA LEU A 84 1.40 -4.09 7.50
C LEU A 84 1.61 -3.72 6.04
N ALA A 85 0.52 -3.58 5.28
CA ALA A 85 0.54 -3.05 3.92
C ALA A 85 -0.18 -1.69 3.87
N ASN A 86 0.58 -0.61 3.78
CA ASN A 86 0.09 0.75 3.62
C ASN A 86 -0.19 1.00 2.14
N ILE A 87 -1.46 0.84 1.72
CA ILE A 87 -1.87 0.92 0.31
C ILE A 87 -2.84 2.07 0.06
N ALA A 88 -3.59 2.52 1.06
CA ALA A 88 -4.48 3.66 0.92
C ALA A 88 -3.76 4.85 0.27
N GLY A 89 -4.40 5.45 -0.71
CA GLY A 89 -3.85 6.59 -1.43
C GLY A 89 -4.85 7.19 -2.40
N VAL A 90 -4.63 8.44 -2.75
CA VAL A 90 -5.47 9.25 -3.62
C VAL A 90 -4.60 10.14 -4.52
N VAL A 91 -5.18 10.62 -5.62
CA VAL A 91 -4.61 11.72 -6.41
C VAL A 91 -5.41 13.00 -6.14
N ALA A 92 -4.87 14.17 -6.48
CA ALA A 92 -5.59 15.43 -6.39
C ALA A 92 -6.84 15.39 -7.30
N GLN A 93 -7.89 16.04 -6.85
CA GLN A 93 -9.16 16.14 -7.59
C GLN A 93 -9.23 17.41 -8.46
N THR A 94 -8.27 18.31 -8.28
CA THR A 94 -8.12 19.57 -9.02
C THR A 94 -6.77 19.55 -9.75
N ALA A 95 -6.40 20.68 -10.38
CA ALA A 95 -5.09 20.83 -11.01
C ALA A 95 -3.96 20.57 -9.99
N ASP A 96 -3.04 19.67 -10.30
CA ASP A 96 -1.95 19.26 -9.41
C ASP A 96 -0.59 19.70 -10.00
N THR A 97 -0.45 21.03 -10.18
CA THR A 97 0.81 21.67 -10.59
C THR A 97 1.38 22.51 -9.44
N ALA A 98 2.64 22.89 -9.52
CA ALA A 98 3.28 23.71 -8.48
C ALA A 98 2.63 25.10 -8.29
N VAL A 99 1.87 25.60 -9.28
CA VAL A 99 1.28 26.93 -9.26
C VAL A 99 -0.22 26.87 -8.97
N ASP A 100 -0.93 25.88 -9.54
CA ASP A 100 -2.40 25.87 -9.53
C ASP A 100 -2.99 24.96 -8.45
N LEU A 101 -2.15 24.19 -7.74
CA LEU A 101 -2.60 23.28 -6.68
C LEU A 101 -3.11 24.08 -5.47
N GLU A 102 -4.34 23.79 -5.08
CA GLU A 102 -4.94 24.36 -3.87
C GLU A 102 -4.33 23.75 -2.60
N GLU A 103 -4.07 24.56 -1.58
CA GLU A 103 -3.48 24.13 -0.30
C GLU A 103 -4.29 22.98 0.35
N ALA A 104 -5.60 23.05 0.30
CA ALA A 104 -6.47 22.00 0.85
C ALA A 104 -6.29 20.64 0.15
N GLU A 105 -6.04 20.63 -1.16
CA GLU A 105 -5.76 19.40 -1.91
C GLU A 105 -4.34 18.88 -1.60
N TRP A 106 -3.35 19.78 -1.47
CA TRP A 106 -2.04 19.42 -0.97
C TRP A 106 -2.14 18.71 0.39
N ASP A 107 -2.81 19.33 1.36
CA ASP A 107 -2.97 18.79 2.70
C ASP A 107 -3.69 17.44 2.71
N ARG A 108 -4.71 17.29 1.86
CA ARG A 108 -5.46 16.05 1.71
C ARG A 108 -4.57 14.92 1.16
N VAL A 109 -3.84 15.17 0.08
CA VAL A 109 -2.97 14.16 -0.54
C VAL A 109 -1.82 13.79 0.40
N ILE A 110 -1.11 14.76 0.96
CA ILE A 110 -0.02 14.53 1.92
C ILE A 110 -0.55 13.82 3.18
N GLY A 111 -1.74 14.21 3.65
CA GLY A 111 -2.41 13.61 4.80
C GLY A 111 -2.64 12.11 4.63
N ILE A 112 -3.18 11.71 3.48
CA ILE A 112 -3.50 10.31 3.19
C ILE A 112 -2.25 9.53 2.77
N ASP A 113 -1.55 10.00 1.74
CA ASP A 113 -0.55 9.23 1.01
C ASP A 113 0.82 9.18 1.68
N LEU A 114 1.11 10.10 2.62
CA LEU A 114 2.37 10.13 3.36
C LEU A 114 2.18 10.04 4.87
N LYS A 115 1.37 10.94 5.46
CA LYS A 115 1.17 10.97 6.90
C LYS A 115 0.43 9.73 7.39
N GLY A 116 -0.57 9.24 6.63
CA GLY A 116 -1.27 7.99 6.92
C GLY A 116 -0.35 6.78 6.93
N VAL A 117 0.62 6.70 6.01
CA VAL A 117 1.65 5.66 5.97
C VAL A 117 2.53 5.70 7.24
N TRP A 118 2.96 6.91 7.65
CA TRP A 118 3.69 7.07 8.89
C TRP A 118 2.87 6.64 10.11
N PHE A 119 1.58 6.99 10.17
CA PHE A 119 0.71 6.60 11.29
C PHE A 119 0.55 5.07 11.39
N GLY A 120 0.44 4.38 10.26
CA GLY A 120 0.43 2.92 10.22
C GLY A 120 1.72 2.34 10.81
N MET A 121 2.88 2.78 10.33
CA MET A 121 4.17 2.34 10.87
C MET A 121 4.31 2.67 12.36
N LYS A 122 3.99 3.91 12.76
CA LYS A 122 4.08 4.38 14.15
C LYS A 122 3.29 3.52 15.14
N THR A 123 2.14 3.02 14.73
CA THR A 123 1.24 2.28 15.62
C THR A 123 1.50 0.78 15.65
N VAL A 124 2.01 0.21 14.54
CA VAL A 124 2.23 -1.23 14.41
C VAL A 124 3.65 -1.66 14.83
N ILE A 125 4.68 -0.85 14.53
CA ILE A 125 6.09 -1.19 14.82
C ILE A 125 6.33 -1.60 16.28
N PRO A 126 5.76 -0.95 17.31
CA PRO A 126 6.00 -1.37 18.71
C PRO A 126 5.70 -2.86 18.94
N SER A 127 4.58 -3.37 18.47
CA SER A 127 4.23 -4.79 18.61
C SER A 127 5.15 -5.73 17.79
N MET A 128 5.62 -5.28 16.63
CA MET A 128 6.59 -6.03 15.83
C MET A 128 7.97 -6.10 16.50
N ILE A 129 8.39 -5.03 17.21
CA ILE A 129 9.62 -5.03 18.01
C ILE A 129 9.53 -6.07 19.13
N GLU A 130 8.42 -6.10 19.89
CA GLU A 130 8.19 -7.08 20.96
C GLU A 130 8.24 -8.51 20.44
N LYS A 131 7.66 -8.76 19.28
CA LYS A 131 7.67 -10.07 18.61
C LYS A 131 9.01 -10.40 17.94
N ARG A 132 9.88 -9.41 17.71
CA ARG A 132 11.10 -9.49 16.88
C ARG A 132 10.85 -10.03 15.48
N TYR A 133 9.69 -9.66 14.92
CA TYR A 133 9.27 -10.01 13.58
C TYR A 133 8.28 -8.98 13.06
N GLY A 134 8.49 -8.53 11.84
CA GLY A 134 7.55 -7.66 11.13
C GLY A 134 7.90 -7.54 9.64
N ARG A 135 6.87 -7.38 8.82
CA ARG A 135 6.97 -7.13 7.38
C ARG A 135 6.11 -5.93 7.03
N ILE A 136 6.73 -4.84 6.63
CA ILE A 136 6.00 -3.62 6.26
C ILE A 136 6.21 -3.35 4.77
N LEU A 137 5.09 -3.21 4.07
CA LEU A 137 5.03 -2.82 2.68
C LEU A 137 4.33 -1.48 2.53
N ASN A 138 5.00 -0.52 1.91
CA ASN A 138 4.42 0.76 1.56
C ASN A 138 4.18 0.84 0.04
N ILE A 139 3.08 1.44 -0.40
CA ILE A 139 2.87 1.71 -1.81
C ILE A 139 3.33 3.13 -2.14
N ALA A 140 4.48 3.19 -2.83
CA ALA A 140 4.99 4.37 -3.50
C ALA A 140 4.29 4.55 -4.87
N SER A 141 4.98 5.01 -5.87
CA SER A 141 4.48 5.16 -7.25
C SER A 141 5.66 5.36 -8.19
N LEU A 142 5.46 5.13 -9.48
CA LEU A 142 6.35 5.62 -10.53
C LEU A 142 6.59 7.14 -10.42
N ALA A 143 5.58 7.90 -9.96
CA ALA A 143 5.67 9.33 -9.70
C ALA A 143 6.70 9.72 -8.61
N ALA A 144 7.15 8.76 -7.78
CA ALA A 144 8.25 8.95 -6.84
C ALA A 144 9.64 8.83 -7.50
N LEU A 145 9.71 8.25 -8.70
CA LEU A 145 10.95 7.89 -9.38
C LEU A 145 11.21 8.77 -10.60
N ARG A 146 10.17 9.37 -11.17
CA ARG A 146 10.27 10.27 -12.33
C ARG A 146 9.15 11.31 -12.33
N GLY A 147 9.40 12.46 -12.98
CA GLY A 147 8.38 13.49 -13.15
C GLY A 147 7.26 13.03 -14.07
N LEU A 148 6.04 13.23 -13.63
CA LEU A 148 4.82 13.02 -14.40
C LEU A 148 3.97 14.28 -14.30
N PRO A 149 3.43 14.83 -15.42
CA PRO A 149 2.61 16.05 -15.39
C PRO A 149 1.38 15.89 -14.50
N ASN A 150 0.98 16.99 -13.86
CA ASN A 150 -0.23 17.08 -13.02
C ASN A 150 -0.28 16.09 -11.85
N LEU A 151 0.87 15.79 -11.23
CA LEU A 151 1.00 14.93 -10.05
C LEU A 151 1.97 15.54 -9.02
N PHE A 152 1.93 16.85 -8.78
CA PHE A 152 2.90 17.55 -7.94
C PHE A 152 2.81 17.11 -6.47
N SER A 153 1.62 17.21 -5.85
CA SER A 153 1.39 16.78 -4.47
C SER A 153 1.55 15.27 -4.31
N TYR A 154 1.04 14.53 -5.28
CA TYR A 154 1.16 13.07 -5.29
C TYR A 154 2.62 12.61 -5.40
N SER A 155 3.42 13.23 -6.28
CA SER A 155 4.86 12.94 -6.39
C SER A 155 5.60 13.28 -5.11
N ALA A 156 5.27 14.39 -4.44
CA ALA A 156 5.85 14.76 -3.16
C ALA A 156 5.54 13.70 -2.09
N ALA A 157 4.27 13.29 -1.98
CA ALA A 157 3.84 12.27 -1.03
C ALA A 157 4.54 10.93 -1.30
N LYS A 158 4.52 10.43 -2.54
CA LYS A 158 5.10 9.13 -2.89
C LYS A 158 6.62 9.13 -2.87
N GLY A 159 7.28 10.27 -3.17
CA GLY A 159 8.69 10.49 -2.91
C GLY A 159 9.02 10.44 -1.42
N GLY A 160 8.20 11.08 -0.59
CA GLY A 160 8.27 10.98 0.87
C GLY A 160 8.15 9.55 1.38
N VAL A 161 7.22 8.74 0.82
CA VAL A 161 7.07 7.32 1.17
C VAL A 161 8.37 6.55 0.91
N THR A 162 9.07 6.77 -0.21
CA THR A 162 10.35 6.11 -0.48
C THR A 162 11.42 6.50 0.54
N ALA A 163 11.44 7.77 0.96
CA ALA A 163 12.39 8.29 1.95
C ALA A 163 12.15 7.69 3.34
N ILE A 164 10.89 7.71 3.84
CA ILE A 164 10.56 7.15 5.16
C ILE A 164 10.68 5.62 5.19
N THR A 165 10.49 4.94 4.06
CA THR A 165 10.74 3.50 3.92
C THR A 165 12.20 3.17 4.21
N ARG A 166 13.17 3.87 3.58
CA ARG A 166 14.61 3.68 3.82
C ARG A 166 14.99 4.01 5.26
N GLN A 167 14.49 5.14 5.77
CA GLN A 167 14.80 5.58 7.13
C GLN A 167 14.33 4.56 8.17
N ALA A 168 13.06 4.18 8.13
CA ALA A 168 12.50 3.23 9.08
C ALA A 168 13.12 1.82 8.94
N ALA A 169 13.46 1.39 7.73
CA ALA A 169 14.16 0.12 7.53
C ALA A 169 15.51 0.11 8.26
N THR A 170 16.29 1.19 8.17
CA THR A 170 17.58 1.33 8.87
C THR A 170 17.40 1.29 10.39
N GLU A 171 16.35 1.93 10.91
CA GLU A 171 16.09 2.02 12.35
C GLU A 171 15.65 0.68 12.98
N TYR A 172 14.86 -0.11 12.23
CA TYR A 172 14.17 -1.28 12.79
C TYR A 172 14.66 -2.64 12.26
N ALA A 173 15.62 -2.69 11.35
CA ALA A 173 16.16 -3.96 10.80
C ALA A 173 16.71 -4.87 11.90
N SER A 174 17.44 -4.32 12.90
CA SER A 174 17.98 -5.09 14.02
C SER A 174 16.91 -5.69 14.93
N CYS A 175 15.67 -5.24 14.82
CA CYS A 175 14.51 -5.79 15.52
C CYS A 175 13.82 -6.94 14.75
N GLY A 176 14.36 -7.39 13.61
CA GLY A 176 13.77 -8.43 12.77
C GLY A 176 12.63 -7.93 11.86
N ILE A 177 12.58 -6.60 11.62
CA ILE A 177 11.54 -5.97 10.81
C ILE A 177 12.13 -5.58 9.45
N THR A 178 11.50 -6.01 8.36
CA THR A 178 11.82 -5.50 7.01
C THR A 178 10.75 -4.51 6.55
N ILE A 179 11.20 -3.42 5.93
CA ILE A 179 10.32 -2.36 5.44
C ILE A 179 10.73 -2.03 4.01
N ASN A 180 9.82 -2.27 3.06
CA ASN A 180 10.06 -2.03 1.65
C ASN A 180 8.91 -1.26 1.01
N SER A 181 9.12 -0.73 -0.17
CA SER A 181 8.05 -0.14 -0.97
C SER A 181 8.01 -0.70 -2.38
N ILE A 182 6.81 -0.71 -2.96
CA ILE A 182 6.59 -0.95 -4.39
C ILE A 182 6.24 0.38 -5.03
N ALA A 183 6.81 0.65 -6.21
CA ALA A 183 6.47 1.78 -7.07
C ALA A 183 5.72 1.27 -8.31
N PRO A 184 4.38 1.18 -8.26
CA PRO A 184 3.59 0.74 -9.42
C PRO A 184 3.66 1.76 -10.55
N GLY A 185 3.59 1.28 -11.78
CA GLY A 185 3.21 2.07 -12.95
C GLY A 185 1.71 2.37 -12.95
N THR A 186 1.12 2.57 -14.12
CA THR A 186 -0.34 2.74 -14.22
C THR A 186 -1.03 1.39 -14.08
N ILE A 187 -1.77 1.23 -12.99
CA ILE A 187 -2.52 0.01 -12.66
C ILE A 187 -4.01 0.23 -12.93
N ASP A 188 -4.65 -0.68 -13.64
CA ASP A 188 -6.09 -0.64 -13.94
C ASP A 188 -6.93 -0.82 -12.66
N THR A 189 -7.32 0.30 -12.09
CA THR A 189 -8.04 0.39 -10.80
C THR A 189 -9.04 1.54 -10.86
N PRO A 190 -10.00 1.61 -9.93
CA PRO A 190 -10.94 2.72 -9.86
C PRO A 190 -10.32 4.12 -9.71
N ILE A 191 -9.03 4.24 -9.36
CA ILE A 191 -8.32 5.53 -9.34
C ILE A 191 -8.21 6.15 -10.75
N LEU A 192 -8.32 5.31 -11.80
CA LEU A 192 -8.35 5.72 -13.21
C LEU A 192 -9.77 6.00 -13.71
N ALA A 193 -10.78 6.06 -12.81
CA ALA A 193 -12.14 6.37 -13.23
C ALA A 193 -12.18 7.74 -13.91
N GLY A 194 -12.76 7.78 -15.13
CA GLY A 194 -12.89 9.02 -15.91
C GLY A 194 -11.77 9.30 -16.92
N ILE A 195 -10.72 8.46 -17.02
CA ILE A 195 -9.78 8.57 -18.14
C ILE A 195 -10.44 8.12 -19.45
N THR A 196 -10.07 8.76 -20.57
CA THR A 196 -10.56 8.39 -21.91
C THR A 196 -9.86 7.14 -22.44
N ASP A 197 -10.42 6.52 -23.49
CA ASP A 197 -9.77 5.38 -24.15
C ASP A 197 -8.41 5.76 -24.77
N GLU A 198 -8.28 7.00 -25.27
CA GLU A 198 -7.03 7.55 -25.79
C GLU A 198 -5.96 7.63 -24.68
N MET A 199 -6.32 8.20 -23.51
CA MET A 199 -5.42 8.24 -22.36
C MET A 199 -5.04 6.85 -21.86
N ARG A 200 -5.99 5.90 -21.88
CA ARG A 200 -5.73 4.50 -21.54
C ARG A 200 -4.73 3.86 -22.51
N ALA A 201 -4.87 4.11 -23.79
CA ALA A 201 -3.95 3.62 -24.82
C ALA A 201 -2.55 4.25 -24.66
N GLU A 202 -2.48 5.56 -24.38
CA GLU A 202 -1.23 6.27 -24.12
C GLU A 202 -0.49 5.69 -22.90
N PHE A 203 -1.18 5.52 -21.77
CA PHE A 203 -0.61 4.90 -20.57
C PHE A 203 -0.15 3.47 -20.84
N SER A 204 -0.93 2.68 -21.62
CA SER A 204 -0.52 1.33 -21.99
C SER A 204 0.76 1.31 -22.81
N ALA A 205 0.89 2.23 -23.80
CA ALA A 205 2.06 2.35 -24.66
C ALA A 205 3.31 2.89 -23.92
N ALA A 206 3.13 3.63 -22.83
CA ALA A 206 4.22 4.11 -22.01
C ALA A 206 4.98 2.97 -21.32
N HIS A 207 4.30 1.88 -20.97
CA HIS A 207 4.94 0.67 -20.43
C HIS A 207 5.71 -0.08 -21.53
N ALA A 208 6.87 -0.65 -21.22
CA ALA A 208 7.60 -1.51 -22.17
C ALA A 208 6.80 -2.80 -22.47
N ILE A 209 6.02 -3.31 -21.50
CA ILE A 209 5.13 -4.46 -21.65
C ILE A 209 3.83 -4.09 -22.41
N ALA A 210 3.63 -2.83 -22.79
CA ALA A 210 2.54 -2.33 -23.64
C ALA A 210 1.11 -2.71 -23.16
N ARG A 211 0.89 -2.70 -21.84
CA ARG A 211 -0.42 -2.81 -21.20
C ARG A 211 -0.43 -2.07 -19.88
N LEU A 212 -1.61 -1.75 -19.39
CA LEU A 212 -1.76 -1.37 -17.97
C LEU A 212 -1.40 -2.54 -17.07
N GLY A 213 -0.83 -2.25 -15.90
CA GLY A 213 -0.71 -3.22 -14.84
C GLY A 213 -2.08 -3.58 -14.27
N THR A 214 -2.15 -4.67 -13.53
CA THR A 214 -3.34 -5.10 -12.79
C THR A 214 -3.04 -5.13 -11.29
N PRO A 215 -4.06 -5.04 -10.41
CA PRO A 215 -3.88 -5.27 -8.98
C PRO A 215 -3.10 -6.55 -8.66
N ARG A 216 -3.30 -7.60 -9.46
CA ARG A 216 -2.61 -8.89 -9.31
C ARG A 216 -1.11 -8.79 -9.58
N ASP A 217 -0.66 -7.96 -10.53
CA ASP A 217 0.77 -7.77 -10.79
C ASP A 217 1.47 -7.22 -9.54
N VAL A 218 0.86 -6.22 -8.88
CA VAL A 218 1.38 -5.65 -7.63
C VAL A 218 1.26 -6.63 -6.46
N ALA A 219 0.14 -7.35 -6.36
CA ALA A 219 -0.12 -8.28 -5.27
C ALA A 219 0.89 -9.44 -5.21
N HIS A 220 1.38 -9.93 -6.35
CA HIS A 220 2.41 -10.98 -6.39
C HIS A 220 3.74 -10.48 -5.80
N MET A 221 4.16 -9.25 -6.15
CA MET A 221 5.36 -8.64 -5.56
C MET A 221 5.15 -8.34 -4.08
N ALA A 222 3.97 -7.84 -3.70
CA ALA A 222 3.62 -7.60 -2.31
C ALA A 222 3.74 -8.88 -1.46
N ALA A 223 3.18 -9.99 -1.94
CA ALA A 223 3.27 -11.29 -1.26
C ALA A 223 4.72 -11.76 -1.13
N TYR A 224 5.57 -11.55 -2.13
CA TYR A 224 6.99 -11.89 -2.02
C TYR A 224 7.69 -11.01 -0.98
N LEU A 225 7.54 -9.69 -1.05
CA LEU A 225 8.25 -8.75 -0.17
C LEU A 225 7.80 -8.84 1.30
N THR A 226 6.60 -9.35 1.57
CA THR A 226 6.10 -9.55 2.94
C THR A 226 6.29 -10.98 3.44
N SER A 227 6.90 -11.85 2.65
CA SER A 227 7.14 -13.26 3.00
C SER A 227 8.46 -13.46 3.76
N PRO A 228 8.65 -14.63 4.38
CA PRO A 228 9.93 -15.02 4.96
C PRO A 228 11.07 -15.09 3.93
N GLU A 229 10.77 -15.42 2.66
CA GLU A 229 11.79 -15.52 1.61
C GLU A 229 12.48 -14.17 1.29
N ALA A 230 11.85 -13.04 1.66
CA ALA A 230 12.41 -11.70 1.49
C ALA A 230 13.13 -11.17 2.76
N GLU A 231 13.54 -12.02 3.68
CA GLU A 231 14.11 -11.61 4.98
C GLU A 231 15.38 -10.77 4.89
N PHE A 232 16.13 -10.89 3.78
CA PHE A 232 17.35 -10.09 3.53
C PHE A 232 17.11 -8.87 2.64
N ILE A 233 15.83 -8.51 2.41
CA ILE A 233 15.43 -7.37 1.59
C ILE A 233 14.76 -6.32 2.49
N THR A 234 15.41 -5.16 2.66
CA THR A 234 14.84 -4.05 3.44
C THR A 234 15.34 -2.69 2.93
N GLY A 235 14.53 -1.65 3.10
CA GLY A 235 14.85 -0.27 2.71
C GLY A 235 14.74 0.01 1.21
N GLN A 236 14.22 -0.92 0.42
CA GLN A 236 14.21 -0.82 -1.04
C GLN A 236 12.86 -0.35 -1.58
N THR A 237 12.92 0.32 -2.74
CA THR A 237 11.75 0.66 -3.56
C THR A 237 11.84 -0.12 -4.87
N PHE A 238 10.86 -0.97 -5.12
CA PHE A 238 10.84 -1.84 -6.29
C PHE A 238 9.82 -1.35 -7.32
N PRO A 239 10.27 -0.95 -8.54
CA PRO A 239 9.34 -0.66 -9.63
C PRO A 239 8.52 -1.91 -10.02
N CYS A 240 7.20 -1.76 -10.10
CA CYS A 240 6.27 -2.72 -10.68
C CYS A 240 5.47 -2.01 -11.77
N ASP A 241 6.15 -1.63 -12.84
CA ASP A 241 5.73 -0.61 -13.79
C ASP A 241 5.81 -1.04 -15.27
N GLY A 242 5.93 -2.33 -15.52
CA GLY A 242 6.02 -2.87 -16.88
C GLY A 242 7.20 -2.29 -17.70
N GLY A 243 8.25 -1.82 -17.02
CA GLY A 243 9.44 -1.22 -17.64
C GLY A 243 9.26 0.25 -18.04
N TRP A 244 8.28 0.96 -17.53
CA TRP A 244 8.11 2.39 -17.85
C TRP A 244 9.28 3.23 -17.33
N SER A 245 9.82 2.95 -16.16
CA SER A 245 10.95 3.69 -15.59
C SER A 245 12.28 3.45 -16.31
N THR A 246 12.36 2.48 -17.21
CA THR A 246 13.59 2.15 -17.95
C THR A 246 13.68 2.80 -19.35
N LYS A 247 12.62 3.54 -19.73
CA LYS A 247 12.56 4.27 -21.01
C LYS A 247 12.95 5.73 -20.87
#